data_754e0a5a8e26a01538ab20c705c9b4a8
#
_entry.id   754e0a5a8e26a01538ab20c705c9b4a8
#
_cell.length_a   1.000
_cell.length_b   1.000
_cell.length_c   1.000
_cell.angle_alpha   90.00
_cell.angle_beta   90.00
_cell.angle_gamma   90.00
#
_symmetry.space_group_name_H-M   'P 1'
#
loop_
_entity.id
_entity.type
_entity.pdbx_description
1 polymer ?
#
loop_
_entity_poly.entity_id
_entity_poly.type
_entity_poly.pdbx_seq_one_letter_code
_entity_poly.pdbx_strand_id
1 'polypeptide(L)'
;MNILVVGGAGYIGSHMVKLLGQHGCAVTTLDDLSSGHRDAVSAGDFVQGNMADTELLRRVFANRKYDAVMHFASFIEVGESVREPAKYYRNNVANTLALLAAMREAGIDRFIFSSTAAIFGTPQYVPIDEQHPRAPINPYGRTKNMVEDILADYERAYGLRSVCLRYFNAAGADPQGQLGERHEPESHLIPLALQAAAGRRAGLAVYGTDYDTPDGTCIRDYVHVTDLCDAHWLALESLRDGSASQAYNLGNGNGFSVLEVIETAKRVSGVDFPVKNESRRAGDPPRLVADSSAIKTKLGWTPRYPDLETIVAHAWAFERARS
;
A
#
# COMPACT_ATOMS: atom_id res chain seq x y z
N MET A 1 12.20 1.28 19.72
CA MET A 1 12.66 0.39 18.64
C MET A 1 13.37 1.22 17.57
N ASN A 2 14.35 0.61 16.90
CA ASN A 2 15.04 1.16 15.74
C ASN A 2 14.47 0.52 14.49
N ILE A 3 13.83 1.26 13.62
CA ILE A 3 13.14 0.72 12.45
C ILE A 3 13.72 1.32 11.17
N LEU A 4 14.07 0.45 10.22
CA LEU A 4 14.37 0.86 8.85
C LEU A 4 13.08 0.81 8.02
N VAL A 5 12.70 1.92 7.41
CA VAL A 5 11.56 2.03 6.49
C VAL A 5 12.11 2.20 5.08
N VAL A 6 12.00 1.17 4.26
CA VAL A 6 12.42 1.17 2.86
C VAL A 6 11.23 1.60 2.00
N GLY A 7 11.38 2.69 1.23
CA GLY A 7 10.28 3.35 0.54
C GLY A 7 9.49 4.32 1.45
N GLY A 8 10.14 4.87 2.46
CA GLY A 8 9.50 5.73 3.47
C GLY A 8 9.20 7.15 3.00
N ALA A 9 9.60 7.55 1.79
CA ALA A 9 9.22 8.82 1.17
C ALA A 9 8.00 8.72 0.25
N GLY A 10 7.49 7.49 0.02
CA GLY A 10 6.26 7.23 -0.74
C GLY A 10 4.99 7.47 0.08
N TYR A 11 3.83 7.30 -0.55
CA TYR A 11 2.53 7.57 0.06
C TYR A 11 2.33 6.85 1.40
N ILE A 12 2.26 5.52 1.41
CA ILE A 12 2.03 4.74 2.65
C ILE A 12 3.25 4.83 3.57
N GLY A 13 4.47 4.75 3.00
CA GLY A 13 5.72 4.80 3.77
C GLY A 13 5.87 6.06 4.60
N SER A 14 5.52 7.23 4.06
CA SER A 14 5.62 8.51 4.80
C SER A 14 4.64 8.61 5.96
N HIS A 15 3.41 8.10 5.80
CA HIS A 15 2.45 7.99 6.90
C HIS A 15 2.96 7.02 7.99
N MET A 16 3.60 5.92 7.58
CA MET A 16 4.21 4.99 8.53
C MET A 16 5.40 5.62 9.29
N VAL A 17 6.26 6.36 8.59
CA VAL A 17 7.37 7.12 9.23
C VAL A 17 6.84 8.09 10.28
N LYS A 18 5.76 8.83 9.96
CA LYS A 18 5.08 9.73 10.90
C LYS A 18 4.58 8.96 12.13
N LEU A 19 3.86 7.87 11.91
CA LEU A 19 3.29 7.05 12.99
C LEU A 19 4.39 6.47 13.90
N LEU A 20 5.45 5.91 13.34
CA LEU A 20 6.58 5.38 14.09
C LEU A 20 7.26 6.46 14.95
N GLY A 21 7.42 7.67 14.40
CA GLY A 21 7.93 8.82 15.17
C GLY A 21 7.03 9.17 16.36
N GLN A 22 5.71 9.16 16.17
CA GLN A 22 4.72 9.38 17.24
C GLN A 22 4.78 8.31 18.33
N HIS A 23 5.11 7.06 17.96
CA HIS A 23 5.34 5.96 18.91
C HIS A 23 6.74 5.97 19.55
N GLY A 24 7.54 7.01 19.32
CA GLY A 24 8.88 7.15 19.92
C GLY A 24 9.92 6.18 19.33
N CYS A 25 9.70 5.64 18.15
CA CYS A 25 10.69 4.83 17.46
C CYS A 25 11.80 5.71 16.85
N ALA A 26 13.04 5.20 16.87
CA ALA A 26 14.11 5.77 16.08
C ALA A 26 13.99 5.23 14.63
N VAL A 27 13.58 6.10 13.72
CA VAL A 27 13.30 5.74 12.32
C VAL A 27 14.47 6.12 11.42
N THR A 28 14.84 5.23 10.51
CA THR A 28 15.68 5.58 9.35
C THR A 28 14.87 5.28 8.09
N THR A 29 14.69 6.26 7.24
CA THR A 29 14.06 6.12 5.93
C THR A 29 15.13 5.89 4.87
N LEU A 30 15.02 4.79 4.11
CA LEU A 30 15.80 4.55 2.88
C LEU A 30 14.86 4.69 1.69
N ASP A 31 15.16 5.63 0.79
CA ASP A 31 14.35 5.90 -0.40
C ASP A 31 15.22 6.49 -1.52
N ASP A 32 15.02 6.09 -2.75
CA ASP A 32 15.76 6.62 -3.90
C ASP A 32 15.07 7.84 -4.55
N LEU A 33 13.89 8.19 -4.05
CA LEU A 33 13.04 9.29 -4.54
C LEU A 33 12.57 9.11 -5.99
N SER A 34 12.55 7.88 -6.51
CA SER A 34 12.03 7.60 -7.85
C SER A 34 10.53 7.84 -7.98
N SER A 35 9.79 7.72 -6.88
CA SER A 35 8.35 8.03 -6.78
C SER A 35 8.00 8.70 -5.45
N GLY A 36 8.93 8.72 -4.51
CA GLY A 36 8.79 9.32 -3.21
C GLY A 36 9.19 10.79 -3.18
N HIS A 37 8.80 11.49 -2.11
CA HIS A 37 9.07 12.90 -1.92
C HIS A 37 9.83 13.14 -0.61
N ARG A 38 11.00 13.78 -0.68
CA ARG A 38 11.85 14.04 0.50
C ARG A 38 11.13 14.83 1.59
N ASP A 39 10.27 15.76 1.21
CA ASP A 39 9.47 16.61 2.10
C ASP A 39 8.36 15.85 2.84
N ALA A 40 8.00 14.64 2.40
CA ALA A 40 7.05 13.77 3.08
C ALA A 40 7.67 13.01 4.27
N VAL A 41 9.01 12.99 4.40
CA VAL A 41 9.70 12.33 5.52
C VAL A 41 9.72 13.27 6.71
N SER A 42 8.79 13.08 7.64
CA SER A 42 8.53 13.99 8.77
C SER A 42 9.27 13.61 10.07
N ALA A 43 9.91 12.44 10.14
CA ALA A 43 10.60 11.97 11.34
C ALA A 43 11.84 11.13 11.03
N GLY A 44 12.81 11.15 11.96
CA GLY A 44 14.00 10.31 11.90
C GLY A 44 15.05 10.71 10.88
N ASP A 45 15.97 9.79 10.61
CA ASP A 45 17.06 9.97 9.66
C ASP A 45 16.62 9.62 8.24
N PHE A 46 17.19 10.28 7.24
CA PHE A 46 16.93 9.99 5.83
C PHE A 46 18.23 9.58 5.12
N VAL A 47 18.17 8.46 4.42
CA VAL A 47 19.23 7.96 3.57
C VAL A 47 18.70 7.88 2.14
N GLN A 48 19.25 8.71 1.25
CA GLN A 48 18.89 8.64 -0.15
C GLN A 48 19.67 7.53 -0.84
N GLY A 49 18.96 6.60 -1.45
CA GLY A 49 19.57 5.54 -2.24
C GLY A 49 18.65 4.36 -2.51
N ASN A 50 19.08 3.51 -3.43
CA ASN A 50 18.30 2.36 -3.86
C ASN A 50 18.64 1.12 -3.01
N MET A 51 17.62 0.34 -2.65
CA MET A 51 17.80 -0.92 -1.90
C MET A 51 18.55 -2.01 -2.67
N ALA A 52 18.84 -1.81 -3.96
CA ALA A 52 19.74 -2.67 -4.74
C ALA A 52 21.23 -2.40 -4.46
N ASP A 53 21.57 -1.25 -3.88
CA ASP A 53 22.95 -0.90 -3.52
C ASP A 53 23.36 -1.62 -2.23
N THR A 54 24.03 -2.76 -2.40
CA THR A 54 24.46 -3.62 -1.30
C THR A 54 25.49 -2.94 -0.38
N GLU A 55 26.36 -2.08 -0.92
CA GLU A 55 27.32 -1.32 -0.11
C GLU A 55 26.62 -0.25 0.74
N LEU A 56 25.59 0.41 0.19
CA LEU A 56 24.75 1.32 0.94
C LEU A 56 24.03 0.58 2.08
N LEU A 57 23.41 -0.57 1.76
CA LEU A 57 22.73 -1.38 2.77
C LEU A 57 23.67 -1.81 3.90
N ARG A 58 24.90 -2.26 3.59
CA ARG A 58 25.89 -2.60 4.61
C ARG A 58 26.23 -1.40 5.51
N ARG A 59 26.43 -0.22 4.93
CA ARG A 59 26.66 1.01 5.71
C ARG A 59 25.46 1.36 6.60
N VAL A 60 24.25 1.27 6.08
CA VAL A 60 23.03 1.54 6.86
C VAL A 60 22.93 0.60 8.06
N PHE A 61 23.12 -0.71 7.83
CA PHE A 61 23.04 -1.69 8.91
C PHE A 61 24.23 -1.67 9.88
N ALA A 62 25.41 -1.22 9.44
CA ALA A 62 26.55 -1.02 10.33
C ALA A 62 26.40 0.18 11.25
N ASN A 63 25.72 1.25 10.80
CA ASN A 63 25.56 2.47 11.57
C ASN A 63 24.59 2.36 12.74
N ARG A 64 23.64 1.41 12.68
CA ARG A 64 22.62 1.22 13.71
C ARG A 64 22.12 -0.23 13.72
N LYS A 65 21.93 -0.77 14.91
CA LYS A 65 21.23 -2.06 15.07
C LYS A 65 19.73 -1.81 14.94
N TYR A 66 19.12 -2.37 13.89
CA TYR A 66 17.68 -2.29 13.66
C TYR A 66 16.95 -3.48 14.29
N ASP A 67 15.78 -3.22 14.85
CA ASP A 67 14.88 -4.23 15.42
C ASP A 67 13.99 -4.87 14.35
N ALA A 68 13.69 -4.14 13.27
CA ALA A 68 12.90 -4.62 12.14
C ALA A 68 13.10 -3.75 10.90
N VAL A 69 12.71 -4.29 9.74
CA VAL A 69 12.61 -3.58 8.46
C VAL A 69 11.16 -3.59 7.99
N MET A 70 10.66 -2.42 7.56
CA MET A 70 9.36 -2.26 6.91
C MET A 70 9.56 -1.88 5.45
N HIS A 71 8.94 -2.63 4.53
CA HIS A 71 9.23 -2.52 3.10
C HIS A 71 8.01 -2.03 2.31
N PHE A 72 8.11 -0.79 1.80
CA PHE A 72 7.12 -0.14 0.94
C PHE A 72 7.65 0.18 -0.47
N ALA A 73 8.94 0.00 -0.74
CA ALA A 73 9.60 0.36 -1.99
C ALA A 73 9.27 -0.62 -3.13
N SER A 74 8.15 -0.44 -3.79
CA SER A 74 7.73 -1.25 -4.93
C SER A 74 7.13 -0.40 -6.03
N PHE A 75 7.32 -0.78 -7.30
CA PHE A 75 6.49 -0.29 -8.38
C PHE A 75 5.11 -0.93 -8.29
N ILE A 76 4.04 -0.14 -8.48
CA ILE A 76 2.66 -0.54 -8.17
C ILE A 76 1.70 -0.49 -9.37
N GLU A 77 2.12 0.12 -10.49
CA GLU A 77 1.27 0.35 -11.65
C GLU A 77 1.00 -0.95 -12.43
N VAL A 78 -0.19 -1.50 -12.29
CA VAL A 78 -0.61 -2.77 -12.93
C VAL A 78 -0.43 -2.70 -14.46
N GLY A 79 -0.91 -1.62 -15.08
CA GLY A 79 -0.81 -1.43 -16.53
C GLY A 79 0.63 -1.32 -17.04
N GLU A 80 1.50 -0.64 -16.30
CA GLU A 80 2.92 -0.56 -16.62
C GLU A 80 3.59 -1.93 -16.47
N SER A 81 3.24 -2.69 -15.44
CA SER A 81 3.82 -4.02 -15.19
C SER A 81 3.65 -4.98 -16.37
N VAL A 82 2.54 -4.84 -17.12
CA VAL A 82 2.29 -5.66 -18.32
C VAL A 82 3.18 -5.23 -19.48
N ARG A 83 3.44 -3.93 -19.62
CA ARG A 83 4.30 -3.40 -20.70
C ARG A 83 5.78 -3.53 -20.40
N GLU A 84 6.17 -3.36 -19.14
CA GLU A 84 7.55 -3.34 -18.67
C GLU A 84 7.80 -4.36 -17.54
N PRO A 85 7.56 -5.66 -17.76
CA PRO A 85 7.64 -6.66 -16.68
C PRO A 85 9.05 -6.77 -16.11
N ALA A 86 10.11 -6.59 -16.90
CA ALA A 86 11.49 -6.68 -16.44
C ALA A 86 11.80 -5.61 -15.36
N LYS A 87 11.24 -4.40 -15.48
CA LYS A 87 11.33 -3.34 -14.47
C LYS A 87 10.77 -3.81 -13.12
N TYR A 88 9.60 -4.44 -13.16
CA TYR A 88 8.89 -4.93 -11.95
C TYR A 88 9.63 -6.10 -11.29
N TYR A 89 10.04 -7.11 -12.05
CA TYR A 89 10.79 -8.23 -11.48
C TYR A 89 12.13 -7.79 -10.88
N ARG A 90 12.84 -6.86 -11.53
CA ARG A 90 14.09 -6.31 -11.00
C ARG A 90 13.85 -5.58 -9.68
N ASN A 91 12.93 -4.60 -9.66
CA ASN A 91 12.72 -3.78 -8.46
C ASN A 91 12.04 -4.55 -7.35
N ASN A 92 10.89 -5.20 -7.65
CA ASN A 92 10.06 -5.77 -6.60
C ASN A 92 10.57 -7.13 -6.09
N VAL A 93 11.36 -7.87 -6.88
CA VAL A 93 11.89 -9.19 -6.47
C VAL A 93 13.39 -9.14 -6.26
N ALA A 94 14.18 -8.83 -7.29
CA ALA A 94 15.63 -8.92 -7.19
C ALA A 94 16.21 -7.94 -6.15
N ASN A 95 15.71 -6.70 -6.11
CA ASN A 95 16.17 -5.71 -5.13
C ASN A 95 15.69 -6.07 -3.70
N THR A 96 14.50 -6.67 -3.56
CA THR A 96 14.04 -7.21 -2.27
C THR A 96 14.93 -8.35 -1.78
N LEU A 97 15.39 -9.24 -2.67
CA LEU A 97 16.35 -10.28 -2.31
C LEU A 97 17.70 -9.70 -1.83
N ALA A 98 18.17 -8.61 -2.46
CA ALA A 98 19.40 -7.92 -2.00
C ALA A 98 19.20 -7.34 -0.58
N LEU A 99 18.05 -6.74 -0.31
CA LEU A 99 17.70 -6.25 1.04
C LEU A 99 17.66 -7.39 2.06
N LEU A 100 16.98 -8.50 1.76
CA LEU A 100 16.88 -9.67 2.65
C LEU A 100 18.23 -10.30 2.92
N ALA A 101 19.13 -10.36 1.93
CA ALA A 101 20.50 -10.84 2.11
C ALA A 101 21.28 -9.94 3.08
N ALA A 102 21.20 -8.62 2.91
CA ALA A 102 21.86 -7.65 3.80
C ALA A 102 21.29 -7.69 5.23
N MET A 103 19.97 -7.86 5.39
CA MET A 103 19.32 -8.06 6.70
C MET A 103 19.87 -9.29 7.41
N ARG A 104 20.00 -10.42 6.67
CA ARG A 104 20.55 -11.67 7.21
C ARG A 104 22.00 -11.48 7.68
N GLU A 105 22.84 -10.83 6.88
CA GLU A 105 24.23 -10.50 7.26
C GLU A 105 24.30 -9.64 8.52
N ALA A 106 23.34 -8.74 8.69
CA ALA A 106 23.23 -7.85 9.86
C ALA A 106 22.51 -8.49 11.08
N GLY A 107 22.02 -9.72 10.96
CA GLY A 107 21.28 -10.41 12.03
C GLY A 107 19.92 -9.83 12.34
N ILE A 108 19.23 -9.24 11.35
CA ILE A 108 17.88 -8.69 11.49
C ILE A 108 16.87 -9.74 11.02
N ASP A 109 15.96 -10.13 11.91
CA ASP A 109 15.06 -11.27 11.75
C ASP A 109 13.56 -10.91 11.67
N ARG A 110 13.21 -9.60 11.58
CA ARG A 110 11.81 -9.14 11.52
C ARG A 110 11.57 -8.27 10.30
N PHE A 111 10.56 -8.66 9.51
CA PHE A 111 10.24 -8.00 8.25
C PHE A 111 8.74 -7.76 8.09
N ILE A 112 8.32 -6.52 7.84
CA ILE A 112 6.93 -6.19 7.50
C ILE A 112 6.88 -5.88 6.02
N PHE A 113 6.06 -6.63 5.29
CA PHE A 113 5.95 -6.53 3.83
C PHE A 113 4.62 -5.94 3.38
N SER A 114 4.72 -4.86 2.65
CA SER A 114 3.63 -4.25 1.89
C SER A 114 3.25 -5.17 0.71
N SER A 115 2.28 -6.06 0.91
CA SER A 115 1.74 -6.94 -0.12
C SER A 115 0.46 -6.35 -0.74
N THR A 116 -0.31 -7.12 -1.48
CA THR A 116 -1.43 -6.62 -2.27
C THR A 116 -2.51 -7.68 -2.50
N ALA A 117 -3.77 -7.25 -2.66
CA ALA A 117 -4.85 -8.09 -3.15
C ALA A 117 -4.64 -8.59 -4.60
N ALA A 118 -3.77 -7.95 -5.39
CA ALA A 118 -3.48 -8.37 -6.76
C ALA A 118 -2.88 -9.80 -6.88
N ILE A 119 -2.42 -10.39 -5.78
CA ILE A 119 -1.97 -11.80 -5.73
C ILE A 119 -3.10 -12.80 -5.95
N PHE A 120 -4.34 -12.41 -5.66
CA PHE A 120 -5.51 -13.28 -5.82
C PHE A 120 -6.02 -13.37 -7.27
N GLY A 121 -5.71 -12.37 -8.10
CA GLY A 121 -6.19 -12.30 -9.48
C GLY A 121 -7.70 -12.10 -9.55
N THR A 122 -8.37 -12.90 -10.41
CA THR A 122 -9.84 -12.89 -10.50
C THR A 122 -10.41 -13.68 -9.32
N PRO A 123 -11.24 -13.07 -8.46
CA PRO A 123 -11.76 -13.75 -7.28
C PRO A 123 -12.65 -14.93 -7.63
N GLN A 124 -12.50 -16.04 -6.89
CA GLN A 124 -13.39 -17.18 -6.94
C GLN A 124 -14.60 -17.01 -6.01
N TYR A 125 -14.42 -16.24 -4.94
CA TYR A 125 -15.47 -15.83 -4.00
C TYR A 125 -15.12 -14.48 -3.36
N VAL A 126 -16.14 -13.79 -2.86
CA VAL A 126 -16.07 -12.49 -2.20
C VAL A 126 -16.99 -12.53 -0.98
N PRO A 127 -16.56 -12.04 0.20
CA PRO A 127 -15.28 -11.38 0.50
C PRO A 127 -14.08 -12.33 0.41
N ILE A 128 -12.89 -11.74 0.10
CA ILE A 128 -11.64 -12.48 -0.11
C ILE A 128 -10.93 -12.62 1.24
N ASP A 129 -10.80 -13.84 1.74
CA ASP A 129 -10.04 -14.18 2.95
C ASP A 129 -8.59 -14.59 2.62
N GLU A 130 -7.79 -14.90 3.65
CA GLU A 130 -6.39 -15.30 3.50
C GLU A 130 -6.21 -16.69 2.88
N GLN A 131 -7.25 -17.52 2.85
CA GLN A 131 -7.25 -18.88 2.28
C GLN A 131 -7.62 -18.86 0.80
N HIS A 132 -8.08 -17.72 0.27
CA HIS A 132 -8.41 -17.59 -1.15
C HIS A 132 -7.19 -17.97 -2.01
N PRO A 133 -7.37 -18.77 -3.09
CA PRO A 133 -6.29 -19.15 -3.98
C PRO A 133 -5.53 -17.95 -4.55
N ARG A 134 -4.20 -18.01 -4.49
CA ARG A 134 -3.32 -17.00 -5.08
C ARG A 134 -3.07 -17.33 -6.55
N ALA A 135 -3.63 -16.51 -7.46
CA ALA A 135 -3.55 -16.70 -8.90
C ALA A 135 -3.37 -15.36 -9.64
N PRO A 136 -2.23 -14.65 -9.43
CA PRO A 136 -2.04 -13.32 -9.98
C PRO A 136 -2.06 -13.31 -11.50
N ILE A 137 -2.82 -12.39 -12.10
CA ILE A 137 -3.03 -12.28 -13.54
C ILE A 137 -2.12 -11.26 -14.23
N ASN A 138 -1.33 -10.50 -13.48
CA ASN A 138 -0.40 -9.50 -14.00
C ASN A 138 0.97 -9.59 -13.33
N PRO A 139 2.06 -9.04 -13.92
CA PRO A 139 3.40 -9.10 -13.37
C PRO A 139 3.53 -8.42 -12.00
N TYR A 140 2.84 -7.31 -11.74
CA TYR A 140 2.84 -6.69 -10.41
C TYR A 140 2.39 -7.68 -9.33
N GLY A 141 1.21 -8.28 -9.47
CA GLY A 141 0.70 -9.27 -8.53
C GLY A 141 1.63 -10.48 -8.39
N ARG A 142 2.22 -10.96 -9.52
CA ARG A 142 3.19 -12.06 -9.50
C ARG A 142 4.44 -11.70 -8.70
N THR A 143 4.98 -10.48 -8.84
CA THR A 143 6.17 -10.06 -8.07
C THR A 143 5.90 -10.02 -6.58
N LYS A 144 4.73 -9.54 -6.17
CA LYS A 144 4.33 -9.54 -4.76
C LYS A 144 4.14 -10.95 -4.21
N ASN A 145 3.47 -11.83 -4.98
CA ASN A 145 3.31 -13.24 -4.61
C ASN A 145 4.66 -13.96 -4.46
N MET A 146 5.59 -13.74 -5.40
CA MET A 146 6.95 -14.31 -5.32
C MET A 146 7.67 -13.87 -4.04
N VAL A 147 7.55 -12.61 -3.63
CA VAL A 147 8.18 -12.16 -2.39
C VAL A 147 7.56 -12.83 -1.17
N GLU A 148 6.25 -13.05 -1.12
CA GLU A 148 5.62 -13.82 -0.03
C GLU A 148 6.15 -15.26 0.03
N ASP A 149 6.33 -15.93 -1.12
CA ASP A 149 6.90 -17.27 -1.19
C ASP A 149 8.39 -17.28 -0.73
N ILE A 150 9.18 -16.29 -1.14
CA ILE A 150 10.56 -16.09 -0.69
C ILE A 150 10.61 -15.88 0.84
N LEU A 151 9.73 -15.09 1.40
CA LEU A 151 9.68 -14.84 2.85
C LEU A 151 9.36 -16.12 3.63
N ALA A 152 8.47 -16.97 3.12
CA ALA A 152 8.20 -18.28 3.71
C ALA A 152 9.42 -19.22 3.65
N ASP A 153 10.20 -19.18 2.58
CA ASP A 153 11.47 -19.94 2.47
C ASP A 153 12.54 -19.39 3.44
N TYR A 154 12.64 -18.07 3.57
CA TYR A 154 13.59 -17.42 4.49
C TYR A 154 13.25 -17.70 5.96
N GLU A 155 11.97 -17.80 6.32
CA GLU A 155 11.56 -18.22 7.66
C GLU A 155 12.03 -19.64 7.96
N ARG A 156 11.75 -20.59 7.05
CA ARG A 156 12.14 -21.99 7.23
C ARG A 156 13.65 -22.20 7.28
N ALA A 157 14.40 -21.48 6.45
CA ALA A 157 15.84 -21.67 6.30
C ALA A 157 16.66 -20.85 7.29
N TYR A 158 16.22 -19.66 7.65
CA TYR A 158 17.02 -18.66 8.37
C TYR A 158 16.34 -18.09 9.60
N GLY A 159 15.08 -18.45 9.88
CA GLY A 159 14.32 -17.94 11.01
C GLY A 159 13.86 -16.49 10.87
N LEU A 160 13.88 -15.91 9.65
CA LEU A 160 13.36 -14.57 9.39
C LEU A 160 11.84 -14.59 9.50
N ARG A 161 11.29 -13.87 10.47
CA ARG A 161 9.84 -13.77 10.68
C ARG A 161 9.27 -12.57 9.93
N SER A 162 8.14 -12.76 9.27
CA SER A 162 7.52 -11.70 8.48
C SER A 162 6.02 -11.61 8.65
N VAL A 163 5.48 -10.40 8.49
CA VAL A 163 4.04 -10.21 8.27
C VAL A 163 3.83 -9.57 6.91
N CYS A 164 3.03 -10.26 6.07
CA CYS A 164 2.61 -9.76 4.77
C CYS A 164 1.22 -9.14 4.90
N LEU A 165 1.12 -7.82 4.64
CA LEU A 165 -0.14 -7.10 4.69
C LEU A 165 -0.66 -6.90 3.27
N ARG A 166 -1.74 -7.62 2.92
CA ARG A 166 -2.36 -7.68 1.60
C ARG A 166 -3.51 -6.70 1.53
N TYR A 167 -3.22 -5.44 1.24
CA TYR A 167 -4.27 -4.44 1.17
C TYR A 167 -4.84 -4.28 -0.24
N PHE A 168 -6.08 -3.78 -0.28
CA PHE A 168 -6.85 -3.59 -1.49
C PHE A 168 -6.55 -2.19 -2.06
N ASN A 169 -7.26 -1.17 -1.65
CA ASN A 169 -6.96 0.19 -2.12
C ASN A 169 -6.67 1.09 -0.91
N ALA A 170 -5.41 1.42 -0.69
CA ALA A 170 -5.05 2.48 0.25
C ALA A 170 -5.61 3.81 -0.25
N ALA A 171 -6.23 4.60 0.62
CA ALA A 171 -6.86 5.84 0.25
C ALA A 171 -6.87 6.85 1.40
N GLY A 172 -7.27 8.07 1.13
CA GLY A 172 -7.29 9.13 2.12
C GLY A 172 -5.97 9.88 2.25
N ALA A 173 -5.87 10.64 3.30
CA ALA A 173 -4.68 11.42 3.64
C ALA A 173 -4.58 11.57 5.16
N ASP A 174 -3.46 12.07 5.64
CA ASP A 174 -3.28 12.43 7.04
C ASP A 174 -4.41 13.35 7.51
N PRO A 175 -5.12 13.04 8.61
CA PRO A 175 -6.22 13.87 9.10
C PRO A 175 -5.83 15.32 9.42
N GLN A 176 -4.52 15.58 9.65
CA GLN A 176 -3.97 16.93 9.88
C GLN A 176 -3.54 17.61 8.57
N GLY A 177 -3.73 16.98 7.41
CA GLY A 177 -3.41 17.52 6.10
C GLY A 177 -1.92 17.63 5.77
N GLN A 178 -1.04 16.99 6.54
CA GLN A 178 0.41 17.08 6.34
C GLN A 178 0.94 16.14 5.27
N LEU A 179 0.30 14.98 5.09
CA LEU A 179 0.71 13.89 4.19
C LEU A 179 -0.48 13.42 3.36
N GLY A 180 -0.23 13.02 2.14
CA GLY A 180 -1.23 12.45 1.26
C GLY A 180 -0.61 11.82 0.01
N GLU A 181 -1.45 11.35 -0.87
CA GLU A 181 -1.03 10.68 -2.10
C GLU A 181 -0.54 11.67 -3.15
N ARG A 182 0.63 11.40 -3.76
CA ARG A 182 1.29 12.23 -4.76
C ARG A 182 2.00 11.36 -5.79
N HIS A 183 1.25 10.59 -6.57
CA HIS A 183 1.85 9.81 -7.65
C HIS A 183 1.93 10.61 -8.95
N GLU A 184 2.97 10.36 -9.73
CA GLU A 184 3.12 10.90 -11.07
C GLU A 184 3.65 9.82 -12.04
N PRO A 185 2.82 9.37 -13.01
CA PRO A 185 1.40 9.75 -13.21
C PRO A 185 0.49 9.19 -12.11
N GLU A 186 -0.63 9.89 -11.82
CA GLU A 186 -1.66 9.39 -10.92
C GLU A 186 -2.60 8.42 -11.65
N SER A 187 -2.98 7.34 -11.00
CA SER A 187 -3.85 6.31 -11.57
C SER A 187 -5.00 5.86 -10.64
N HIS A 188 -4.97 6.28 -9.37
CA HIS A 188 -5.98 5.87 -8.39
C HIS A 188 -7.24 6.75 -8.45
N LEU A 189 -8.41 6.12 -8.27
CA LEU A 189 -9.71 6.74 -8.53
C LEU A 189 -9.95 7.99 -7.66
N ILE A 190 -9.74 7.91 -6.35
CA ILE A 190 -10.01 9.04 -5.43
C ILE A 190 -9.13 10.26 -5.78
N PRO A 191 -7.80 10.15 -5.89
CA PRO A 191 -6.97 11.28 -6.31
C PRO A 191 -7.37 11.84 -7.68
N LEU A 192 -7.67 10.98 -8.67
CA LEU A 192 -8.11 11.44 -9.99
C LEU A 192 -9.41 12.23 -9.95
N ALA A 193 -10.39 11.79 -9.14
CA ALA A 193 -11.65 12.50 -8.94
C ALA A 193 -11.42 13.86 -8.26
N LEU A 194 -10.55 13.91 -7.25
CA LEU A 194 -10.21 15.14 -6.54
C LEU A 194 -9.39 16.11 -7.38
N GLN A 195 -8.49 15.62 -8.25
CA GLN A 195 -7.81 16.45 -9.25
C GLN A 195 -8.80 17.07 -10.26
N ALA A 196 -9.84 16.32 -10.64
CA ALA A 196 -10.92 16.89 -11.48
C ALA A 196 -11.69 17.97 -10.73
N ALA A 197 -12.03 17.74 -9.46
CA ALA A 197 -12.67 18.73 -8.61
C ALA A 197 -11.80 19.99 -8.39
N ALA A 198 -10.47 19.82 -8.30
CA ALA A 198 -9.52 20.93 -8.18
C ALA A 198 -9.23 21.65 -9.51
N GLY A 199 -9.87 21.24 -10.62
CA GLY A 199 -9.64 21.84 -11.94
C GLY A 199 -8.31 21.46 -12.62
N ARG A 200 -7.54 20.54 -12.06
CA ARG A 200 -6.27 20.06 -12.63
C ARG A 200 -6.46 18.98 -13.71
N ARG A 201 -7.67 18.49 -13.88
CA ARG A 201 -8.09 17.56 -14.94
C ARG A 201 -9.41 18.03 -15.55
N ALA A 202 -9.58 17.78 -16.84
CA ALA A 202 -10.81 18.14 -17.55
C ALA A 202 -12.04 17.31 -17.10
N GLY A 203 -11.84 16.19 -16.43
CA GLY A 203 -12.87 15.27 -15.94
C GLY A 203 -12.34 13.89 -15.63
N LEU A 204 -13.24 12.96 -15.37
CA LEU A 204 -12.93 11.58 -14.98
C LEU A 204 -13.55 10.58 -15.97
N ALA A 205 -12.87 9.46 -16.23
CA ALA A 205 -13.41 8.34 -17.01
C ALA A 205 -13.87 7.19 -16.09
N VAL A 206 -15.09 6.70 -16.33
CA VAL A 206 -15.63 5.47 -15.72
C VAL A 206 -15.52 4.34 -16.73
N TYR A 207 -14.79 3.28 -16.37
CA TYR A 207 -14.51 2.15 -17.25
C TYR A 207 -15.48 0.99 -17.01
N GLY A 208 -16.51 0.91 -17.86
CA GLY A 208 -17.59 -0.07 -17.76
C GLY A 208 -18.72 0.37 -16.82
N THR A 209 -19.94 0.28 -17.34
CA THR A 209 -21.20 0.60 -16.63
C THR A 209 -22.20 -0.53 -16.72
N ASP A 210 -21.73 -1.73 -17.06
CA ASP A 210 -22.52 -2.91 -17.34
C ASP A 210 -22.04 -4.14 -16.55
N TYR A 211 -21.28 -3.93 -15.46
CA TYR A 211 -20.90 -4.99 -14.53
C TYR A 211 -22.10 -5.52 -13.75
N ASP A 212 -22.03 -6.77 -13.30
CA ASP A 212 -23.02 -7.36 -12.39
C ASP A 212 -22.86 -6.82 -10.96
N THR A 213 -23.26 -5.56 -10.79
CA THR A 213 -23.20 -4.78 -9.55
C THR A 213 -24.42 -3.85 -9.50
N PRO A 214 -24.81 -3.31 -8.33
CA PRO A 214 -26.05 -2.53 -8.20
C PRO A 214 -26.17 -1.33 -9.13
N ASP A 215 -25.07 -0.64 -9.45
CA ASP A 215 -25.02 0.54 -10.33
C ASP A 215 -24.29 0.29 -11.66
N GLY A 216 -23.88 -0.95 -11.90
CA GLY A 216 -23.19 -1.36 -13.12
C GLY A 216 -21.69 -1.05 -13.12
N THR A 217 -21.13 -0.41 -12.09
CA THR A 217 -19.68 -0.10 -12.01
C THR A 217 -18.95 -1.04 -11.06
N CYS A 218 -17.62 -1.14 -11.19
CA CYS A 218 -16.82 -2.01 -10.33
C CYS A 218 -16.91 -1.57 -8.85
N ILE A 219 -16.91 -2.56 -7.96
CA ILE A 219 -16.85 -2.37 -6.51
C ILE A 219 -15.42 -2.65 -6.03
N ARG A 220 -14.88 -1.71 -5.26
CA ARG A 220 -13.53 -1.80 -4.67
C ARG A 220 -13.59 -1.52 -3.18
N ASP A 221 -12.66 -2.14 -2.45
CA ASP A 221 -12.50 -1.94 -1.01
C ASP A 221 -11.41 -0.90 -0.76
N TYR A 222 -11.77 0.14 -0.03
CA TYR A 222 -10.87 1.24 0.33
C TYR A 222 -10.55 1.21 1.81
N VAL A 223 -9.27 1.27 2.14
CA VAL A 223 -8.78 1.36 3.52
C VAL A 223 -8.07 2.68 3.71
N HIS A 224 -8.43 3.42 4.76
CA HIS A 224 -7.78 4.68 5.07
C HIS A 224 -6.29 4.46 5.36
N VAL A 225 -5.42 5.29 4.79
CA VAL A 225 -3.95 5.13 4.92
C VAL A 225 -3.48 5.13 6.37
N THR A 226 -4.14 5.89 7.25
CA THR A 226 -3.83 5.90 8.69
C THR A 226 -4.19 4.56 9.33
N ASP A 227 -5.37 4.00 9.02
CA ASP A 227 -5.80 2.70 9.54
C ASP A 227 -4.90 1.57 9.02
N LEU A 228 -4.41 1.74 7.77
CA LEU A 228 -3.43 0.84 7.20
C LEU A 228 -2.10 0.89 7.97
N CYS A 229 -1.63 2.09 8.33
CA CYS A 229 -0.42 2.24 9.15
C CYS A 229 -0.60 1.66 10.56
N ASP A 230 -1.79 1.80 11.17
CA ASP A 230 -2.10 1.14 12.44
C ASP A 230 -1.99 -0.38 12.34
N ALA A 231 -2.45 -0.98 11.22
CA ALA A 231 -2.28 -2.41 10.97
C ALA A 231 -0.80 -2.82 10.86
N HIS A 232 0.03 -2.00 10.21
CA HIS A 232 1.47 -2.24 10.12
C HIS A 232 2.15 -2.13 11.48
N TRP A 233 1.73 -1.21 12.32
CA TRP A 233 2.21 -1.08 13.71
C TRP A 233 1.88 -2.33 14.53
N LEU A 234 0.63 -2.78 14.51
CA LEU A 234 0.19 -3.98 15.21
C LEU A 234 0.92 -5.23 14.72
N ALA A 235 1.18 -5.34 13.43
CA ALA A 235 1.97 -6.41 12.84
C ALA A 235 3.43 -6.38 13.34
N LEU A 236 4.04 -5.21 13.44
CA LEU A 236 5.37 -5.04 14.00
C LEU A 236 5.43 -5.45 15.48
N GLU A 237 4.45 -5.02 16.29
CA GLU A 237 4.36 -5.40 17.70
C GLU A 237 4.20 -6.91 17.85
N SER A 238 3.37 -7.56 17.05
CA SER A 238 3.19 -9.00 17.09
C SER A 238 4.50 -9.77 16.84
N LEU A 239 5.32 -9.34 15.87
CA LEU A 239 6.63 -9.93 15.64
C LEU A 239 7.62 -9.64 16.78
N ARG A 240 7.59 -8.45 17.37
CA ARG A 240 8.38 -8.11 18.55
C ARG A 240 8.06 -9.05 19.73
N ASP A 241 6.78 -9.34 19.91
CA ASP A 241 6.29 -10.18 21.00
C ASP A 241 6.45 -11.69 20.71
N GLY A 242 7.09 -12.05 19.60
CA GLY A 242 7.48 -13.42 19.29
C GLY A 242 6.49 -14.21 18.43
N SER A 243 5.48 -13.57 17.87
CA SER A 243 4.53 -14.25 16.97
C SER A 243 5.24 -14.83 15.74
N ALA A 244 4.71 -15.93 15.21
CA ALA A 244 5.11 -16.52 13.93
C ALA A 244 4.72 -15.62 12.76
N SER A 245 5.35 -15.87 11.62
CA SER A 245 4.99 -15.19 10.35
C SER A 245 3.53 -15.39 10.00
N GLN A 246 2.92 -14.34 9.44
CA GLN A 246 1.50 -14.33 9.07
C GLN A 246 1.29 -13.51 7.79
N ALA A 247 0.16 -13.75 7.15
CA ALA A 247 -0.37 -12.86 6.13
C ALA A 247 -1.78 -12.42 6.54
N TYR A 248 -2.12 -11.14 6.28
CA TYR A 248 -3.45 -10.59 6.60
C TYR A 248 -3.98 -9.76 5.43
N ASN A 249 -5.26 -9.95 5.12
CA ASN A 249 -5.98 -9.10 4.19
C ASN A 249 -6.47 -7.83 4.89
N LEU A 250 -6.26 -6.69 4.25
CA LEU A 250 -6.64 -5.38 4.77
C LEU A 250 -7.58 -4.66 3.82
N GLY A 251 -8.79 -4.49 4.27
CA GLY A 251 -9.84 -3.70 3.64
C GLY A 251 -10.87 -3.28 4.66
N ASN A 252 -11.81 -2.49 4.24
CA ASN A 252 -12.92 -2.04 5.07
C ASN A 252 -13.98 -3.16 5.24
N GLY A 253 -14.08 -4.04 4.21
CA GLY A 253 -15.04 -5.14 4.17
C GLY A 253 -16.41 -4.76 3.58
N ASN A 254 -16.67 -3.48 3.34
CA ASN A 254 -17.94 -3.02 2.78
C ASN A 254 -17.92 -2.99 1.24
N GLY A 255 -16.84 -2.46 0.66
CA GLY A 255 -16.72 -2.16 -0.76
C GLY A 255 -17.57 -0.95 -1.18
N PHE A 256 -17.03 -0.18 -2.12
CA PHE A 256 -17.73 0.98 -2.69
C PHE A 256 -17.61 0.93 -4.21
N SER A 257 -18.68 1.29 -4.90
CA SER A 257 -18.67 1.36 -6.36
C SER A 257 -17.90 2.58 -6.87
N VAL A 258 -17.52 2.54 -8.14
CA VAL A 258 -16.86 3.69 -8.79
C VAL A 258 -17.78 4.92 -8.76
N LEU A 259 -19.07 4.75 -9.00
CA LEU A 259 -20.04 5.87 -8.95
C LEU A 259 -20.22 6.40 -7.53
N GLU A 260 -20.31 5.56 -6.50
CA GLU A 260 -20.35 6.01 -5.11
C GLU A 260 -19.14 6.86 -4.73
N VAL A 261 -17.94 6.48 -5.18
CA VAL A 261 -16.71 7.28 -4.97
C VAL A 261 -16.81 8.64 -5.67
N ILE A 262 -17.27 8.68 -6.92
CA ILE A 262 -17.42 9.91 -7.69
C ILE A 262 -18.42 10.86 -7.04
N GLU A 263 -19.60 10.36 -6.69
CA GLU A 263 -20.65 11.17 -6.07
C GLU A 263 -20.20 11.68 -4.68
N THR A 264 -19.45 10.87 -3.94
CA THR A 264 -18.86 11.31 -2.67
C THR A 264 -17.80 12.39 -2.90
N ALA A 265 -16.95 12.26 -3.93
CA ALA A 265 -15.96 13.28 -4.27
C ALA A 265 -16.62 14.62 -4.67
N LYS A 266 -17.70 14.58 -5.46
CA LYS A 266 -18.50 15.77 -5.81
C LYS A 266 -19.12 16.41 -4.56
N ARG A 267 -19.74 15.61 -3.70
CA ARG A 267 -20.39 16.11 -2.47
C ARG A 267 -19.38 16.75 -1.51
N VAL A 268 -18.26 16.08 -1.27
CA VAL A 268 -17.21 16.54 -0.34
C VAL A 268 -16.49 17.79 -0.87
N SER A 269 -16.19 17.84 -2.17
CA SER A 269 -15.53 19.00 -2.77
C SER A 269 -16.46 20.19 -3.00
N GLY A 270 -17.77 19.95 -3.13
CA GLY A 270 -18.75 20.94 -3.57
C GLY A 270 -18.66 21.26 -5.07
N VAL A 271 -17.94 20.48 -5.85
CA VAL A 271 -17.68 20.73 -7.28
C VAL A 271 -18.25 19.59 -8.13
N ASP A 272 -19.11 19.95 -9.08
CA ASP A 272 -19.57 19.01 -10.11
C ASP A 272 -18.60 19.03 -11.31
N PHE A 273 -17.81 17.97 -11.44
CA PHE A 273 -16.86 17.81 -12.53
C PHE A 273 -17.38 16.82 -13.59
N PRO A 274 -16.93 16.96 -14.86
CA PRO A 274 -17.38 16.08 -15.95
C PRO A 274 -16.96 14.62 -15.72
N VAL A 275 -17.88 13.70 -16.02
CA VAL A 275 -17.64 12.25 -15.97
C VAL A 275 -18.01 11.66 -17.34
N LYS A 276 -17.11 10.85 -17.91
CA LYS A 276 -17.30 10.19 -19.20
C LYS A 276 -17.27 8.67 -19.03
N ASN A 277 -18.24 7.98 -19.61
CA ASN A 277 -18.26 6.53 -19.63
C ASN A 277 -17.38 6.00 -20.76
N GLU A 278 -16.53 5.02 -20.45
CA GLU A 278 -15.66 4.31 -21.37
C GLU A 278 -15.90 2.80 -21.30
N SER A 279 -15.42 2.05 -22.29
CA SER A 279 -15.49 0.59 -22.28
C SER A 279 -14.79 -0.01 -21.09
N ARG A 280 -15.18 -1.23 -20.67
CA ARG A 280 -14.50 -1.97 -19.59
C ARG A 280 -13.00 -2.09 -19.86
N ARG A 281 -12.22 -2.00 -18.79
CA ARG A 281 -10.80 -2.41 -18.83
C ARG A 281 -10.72 -3.94 -18.85
N ALA A 282 -9.87 -4.48 -19.70
CA ALA A 282 -9.66 -5.94 -19.75
C ALA A 282 -9.09 -6.44 -18.40
N GLY A 283 -9.71 -7.48 -17.87
CA GLY A 283 -9.25 -8.11 -16.62
C GLY A 283 -9.74 -7.46 -15.32
N ASP A 284 -10.55 -6.40 -15.37
CA ASP A 284 -11.14 -5.82 -14.16
C ASP A 284 -12.27 -6.71 -13.63
N PRO A 285 -12.17 -7.29 -12.41
CA PRO A 285 -13.25 -8.04 -11.81
C PRO A 285 -14.35 -7.09 -11.30
N PRO A 286 -15.63 -7.50 -11.30
CA PRO A 286 -16.73 -6.66 -10.83
C PRO A 286 -16.62 -6.28 -9.36
N ARG A 287 -16.07 -7.16 -8.51
CA ARG A 287 -15.96 -6.95 -7.06
C ARG A 287 -14.60 -7.39 -6.53
N LEU A 288 -13.96 -6.52 -5.76
CA LEU A 288 -12.77 -6.82 -4.97
C LEU A 288 -12.98 -6.26 -3.56
N VAL A 289 -13.37 -7.13 -2.61
CA VAL A 289 -13.68 -6.78 -1.23
C VAL A 289 -12.98 -7.77 -0.30
N ALA A 290 -12.30 -7.26 0.73
CA ALA A 290 -11.54 -8.04 1.69
C ALA A 290 -12.43 -8.64 2.78
N ASP A 291 -12.06 -9.83 3.24
CA ASP A 291 -12.36 -10.25 4.60
C ASP A 291 -11.15 -9.92 5.49
N SER A 292 -11.32 -8.98 6.41
CA SER A 292 -10.27 -8.56 7.36
C SER A 292 -10.49 -9.15 8.76
N SER A 293 -11.31 -10.20 8.90
CA SER A 293 -11.65 -10.81 10.17
C SER A 293 -10.43 -11.39 10.90
N ALA A 294 -9.46 -11.93 10.16
CA ALA A 294 -8.26 -12.52 10.72
C ALA A 294 -7.40 -11.49 11.49
N ILE A 295 -7.11 -10.34 10.89
CA ILE A 295 -6.31 -9.30 11.56
C ILE A 295 -7.08 -8.65 12.72
N LYS A 296 -8.40 -8.44 12.56
CA LYS A 296 -9.27 -7.93 13.64
C LYS A 296 -9.23 -8.86 14.85
N THR A 297 -9.36 -10.16 14.64
CA THR A 297 -9.39 -11.15 15.72
C THR A 297 -8.01 -11.38 16.35
N LYS A 298 -6.96 -11.49 15.52
CA LYS A 298 -5.62 -11.87 16.00
C LYS A 298 -4.82 -10.70 16.55
N LEU A 299 -4.95 -9.52 15.96
CA LEU A 299 -4.17 -8.33 16.32
C LEU A 299 -5.01 -7.21 16.94
N GLY A 300 -6.34 -7.35 17.02
CA GLY A 300 -7.24 -6.33 17.55
C GLY A 300 -7.35 -5.09 16.64
N TRP A 301 -6.99 -5.20 15.37
CA TRP A 301 -7.07 -4.07 14.44
C TRP A 301 -8.51 -3.58 14.27
N THR A 302 -8.71 -2.30 14.45
CA THR A 302 -10.02 -1.66 14.30
C THR A 302 -9.85 -0.38 13.48
N PRO A 303 -10.41 -0.29 12.26
CA PRO A 303 -10.36 0.93 11.46
C PRO A 303 -11.03 2.10 12.19
N ARG A 304 -10.37 3.25 12.22
CA ARG A 304 -10.89 4.51 12.79
C ARG A 304 -11.70 5.31 11.78
N TYR A 305 -11.38 5.13 10.51
CA TYR A 305 -11.97 5.88 9.38
C TYR A 305 -12.57 4.94 8.33
N PRO A 306 -13.61 4.14 8.70
CA PRO A 306 -14.15 3.13 7.80
C PRO A 306 -15.10 3.68 6.74
N ASP A 307 -15.56 4.92 6.86
CA ASP A 307 -16.52 5.50 5.93
C ASP A 307 -15.86 6.23 4.76
N LEU A 308 -16.47 6.10 3.58
CA LEU A 308 -15.95 6.68 2.35
C LEU A 308 -15.87 8.21 2.39
N GLU A 309 -16.85 8.85 3.04
CA GLU A 309 -16.90 10.31 3.11
C GLU A 309 -15.71 10.88 3.87
N THR A 310 -15.33 10.29 5.01
CA THR A 310 -14.14 10.67 5.78
C THR A 310 -12.86 10.42 4.98
N ILE A 311 -12.76 9.27 4.30
CA ILE A 311 -11.60 8.94 3.44
C ILE A 311 -11.42 10.02 2.37
N VAL A 312 -12.49 10.36 1.65
CA VAL A 312 -12.47 11.37 0.59
C VAL A 312 -12.25 12.78 1.15
N ALA A 313 -12.83 13.11 2.32
CA ALA A 313 -12.65 14.42 2.94
C ALA A 313 -11.20 14.68 3.35
N HIS A 314 -10.52 13.70 3.94
CA HIS A 314 -9.10 13.83 4.27
C HIS A 314 -8.23 13.97 3.01
N ALA A 315 -8.50 13.17 1.97
CA ALA A 315 -7.82 13.29 0.69
C ALA A 315 -8.05 14.67 0.05
N TRP A 316 -9.28 15.20 0.10
CA TRP A 316 -9.63 16.52 -0.43
C TRP A 316 -8.95 17.66 0.33
N ALA A 317 -8.88 17.59 1.65
CA ALA A 317 -8.18 18.57 2.46
C ALA A 317 -6.71 18.69 2.05
N PHE A 318 -6.03 17.56 1.84
CA PHE A 318 -4.65 17.52 1.38
C PHE A 318 -4.51 18.03 -0.06
N GLU A 319 -5.37 17.59 -0.98
CA GLU A 319 -5.34 17.97 -2.39
C GLU A 319 -5.52 19.48 -2.58
N ARG A 320 -6.46 20.07 -1.82
CA ARG A 320 -6.76 21.51 -1.85
C ARG A 320 -5.62 22.36 -1.30
N ALA A 321 -4.86 21.87 -0.31
CA ALA A 321 -3.73 22.58 0.25
C ALA A 321 -2.52 22.68 -0.69
N ARG A 322 -2.51 21.92 -1.80
CA ARG A 322 -1.46 21.90 -2.82
C ARG A 322 -1.78 22.79 -4.04
N SER A 323 -2.95 23.42 -4.03
CA SER A 323 -3.45 24.26 -5.13
C SER A 323 -2.89 25.66 -5.08
#